data_3d03c67354f0255d4a3c5a7c80b06c4b
#
_entry.id   3d03c67354f0255d4a3c5a7c80b06c4b
#
_cell.length_a   1.000
_cell.length_b   1.000
_cell.length_c   1.000
_cell.angle_alpha   90.00
_cell.angle_beta   90.00
_cell.angle_gamma   90.00
#
_symmetry.space_group_name_H-M   'P 1'
#
loop_
_entity.id
_entity.type
_entity.pdbx_description
1 polymer ?
#
loop_
_entity_poly.entity_id
_entity_poly.type
_entity_poly.pdbx_seq_one_letter_code
_entity_poly.pdbx_strand_id
1 'polypeptide(L)'
;MGFQCPKCDAQKSLDIVSRLEIPPDARSDEISLQIVKCQLCKFEAVAIYEESHRGALDSDVYDHYGYTINQKELKELKALIRQCSEPKNRRCSCDSHRTLIHKDSIGRWIRPCFNKEQRTFQMVL
;
A
#
# COMPACT_ATOMS: atom_id res chain seq x y z
N MET A 1 8.49 13.79 4.86
CA MET A 1 8.38 14.02 3.40
C MET A 1 7.05 13.54 2.92
N GLY A 2 6.36 14.36 2.19
CA GLY A 2 5.02 14.05 1.74
C GLY A 2 4.91 13.98 0.23
N PHE A 3 3.79 13.44 -0.21
CA PHE A 3 3.40 13.38 -1.61
C PHE A 3 2.34 14.42 -1.90
N GLN A 4 2.05 14.63 -3.17
CA GLN A 4 0.97 15.52 -3.56
C GLN A 4 -0.38 14.88 -3.25
N CYS A 5 -1.29 15.63 -2.63
CA CYS A 5 -2.62 15.15 -2.34
C CYS A 5 -3.49 15.18 -3.62
N PRO A 6 -4.11 14.06 -4.03
CA PRO A 6 -4.95 14.06 -5.23
C PRO A 6 -6.27 14.78 -5.04
N LYS A 7 -6.67 15.08 -3.81
CA LYS A 7 -7.94 15.76 -3.54
C LYS A 7 -7.79 17.27 -3.49
N CYS A 8 -6.82 17.80 -2.73
CA CYS A 8 -6.65 19.25 -2.58
C CYS A 8 -5.46 19.82 -3.37
N ASP A 9 -4.71 18.97 -4.06
CA ASP A 9 -3.54 19.30 -4.86
C ASP A 9 -2.36 19.92 -4.09
N ALA A 10 -2.43 19.99 -2.77
CA ALA A 10 -1.34 20.52 -1.98
C ALA A 10 -0.12 19.62 -2.08
N GLN A 11 1.03 20.21 -2.33
CA GLN A 11 2.28 19.48 -2.43
C GLN A 11 2.82 19.11 -1.04
N LYS A 12 3.45 17.96 -0.94
CA LYS A 12 4.11 17.47 0.28
C LYS A 12 3.18 17.36 1.48
N SER A 13 1.87 17.22 1.24
CA SER A 13 0.86 17.15 2.30
C SER A 13 0.35 15.75 2.59
N LEU A 14 0.52 14.82 1.66
CA LEU A 14 0.03 13.44 1.78
C LEU A 14 1.14 12.56 2.34
N ASP A 15 0.99 12.14 3.59
CA ASP A 15 2.01 11.36 4.30
C ASP A 15 1.61 9.91 4.48
N ILE A 16 2.61 9.04 4.49
CA ILE A 16 2.42 7.63 4.87
C ILE A 16 2.33 7.59 6.40
N VAL A 17 1.16 7.25 6.92
CA VAL A 17 0.91 7.23 8.38
C VAL A 17 0.97 5.84 8.98
N SER A 18 0.82 4.80 8.15
CA SER A 18 0.96 3.41 8.57
C SER A 18 1.42 2.58 7.40
N ARG A 19 2.14 1.50 7.66
CA ARG A 19 2.52 0.57 6.61
C ARG A 19 2.71 -0.83 7.14
N LEU A 20 2.54 -1.80 6.25
CA LEU A 20 2.75 -3.22 6.51
C LEU A 20 3.57 -3.79 5.37
N GLU A 21 4.73 -4.36 5.69
CA GLU A 21 5.56 -4.99 4.67
C GLU A 21 5.01 -6.36 4.32
N ILE A 22 4.85 -6.62 3.03
CA ILE A 22 4.30 -7.86 2.49
C ILE A 22 5.44 -8.71 1.92
N PRO A 23 5.41 -10.04 2.06
CA PRO A 23 6.43 -10.90 1.45
C PRO A 23 6.47 -10.74 -0.07
N PRO A 24 7.62 -11.02 -0.70
CA PRO A 24 7.73 -10.99 -2.16
C PRO A 24 6.72 -11.89 -2.85
N ASP A 25 6.32 -11.51 -4.05
CA ASP A 25 5.46 -12.33 -4.89
C ASP A 25 6.16 -12.72 -6.20
N ALA A 26 5.41 -13.23 -7.17
CA ALA A 26 5.98 -13.71 -8.44
C ALA A 26 6.62 -12.60 -9.27
N ARG A 27 6.30 -11.33 -9.03
CA ARG A 27 6.82 -10.20 -9.78
C ARG A 27 7.71 -9.27 -8.95
N SER A 28 7.32 -9.01 -7.73
CA SER A 28 7.93 -7.94 -6.92
C SER A 28 8.78 -8.52 -5.80
N ASP A 29 9.95 -7.93 -5.60
CA ASP A 29 10.88 -8.29 -4.52
C ASP A 29 10.53 -7.57 -3.23
N GLU A 30 9.90 -6.40 -3.32
CA GLU A 30 9.45 -5.62 -2.19
C GLU A 30 8.02 -5.15 -2.42
N ILE A 31 7.17 -5.30 -1.43
CA ILE A 31 5.78 -4.85 -1.45
C ILE A 31 5.47 -4.20 -0.11
N SER A 32 4.97 -2.98 -0.14
CA SER A 32 4.55 -2.26 1.06
C SER A 32 3.10 -1.81 0.91
N LEU A 33 2.27 -2.24 1.85
CA LEU A 33 0.87 -1.80 1.95
C LEU A 33 0.84 -0.62 2.91
N GLN A 34 0.28 0.51 2.47
CA GLN A 34 0.39 1.76 3.20
C GLN A 34 -0.97 2.42 3.38
N ILE A 35 -1.12 3.15 4.47
CA ILE A 35 -2.21 4.10 4.67
C ILE A 35 -1.62 5.50 4.54
N VAL A 36 -2.23 6.34 3.72
CA VAL A 36 -1.79 7.71 3.51
C VAL A 36 -2.86 8.70 3.96
N LYS A 37 -2.43 9.83 4.47
CA LYS A 37 -3.33 10.89 4.96
C LYS A 37 -2.77 12.26 4.63
N CYS A 38 -3.63 13.12 4.10
CA CYS A 38 -3.27 14.51 3.85
C CYS A 38 -3.33 15.32 5.14
N GLN A 39 -2.26 16.04 5.44
CA GLN A 39 -2.20 16.88 6.64
C GLN A 39 -3.08 18.12 6.55
N LEU A 40 -3.46 18.52 5.35
CA LEU A 40 -4.26 19.73 5.14
C LEU A 40 -5.75 19.45 5.01
N CYS A 41 -6.15 18.61 4.06
CA CYS A 41 -7.57 18.35 3.82
C CYS A 41 -8.11 17.07 4.48
N LYS A 42 -7.25 16.32 5.16
CA LYS A 42 -7.60 15.06 5.86
C LYS A 42 -8.01 13.91 4.93
N PHE A 43 -7.75 14.03 3.63
CA PHE A 43 -7.96 12.93 2.69
C PHE A 43 -7.15 11.71 3.15
N GLU A 44 -7.79 10.55 3.11
CA GLU A 44 -7.15 9.28 3.44
C GLU A 44 -7.36 8.26 2.34
N ALA A 45 -6.35 7.43 2.10
CA ALA A 45 -6.41 6.39 1.08
C ALA A 45 -5.43 5.27 1.42
N VAL A 46 -5.50 4.21 0.61
CA VAL A 46 -4.53 3.11 0.65
C VAL A 46 -3.50 3.38 -0.44
N ALA A 47 -2.24 3.06 -0.18
CA ALA A 47 -1.19 3.12 -1.19
C ALA A 47 -0.42 1.82 -1.22
N ILE A 48 0.08 1.47 -2.41
CA ILE A 48 0.89 0.28 -2.63
C ILE A 48 2.22 0.72 -3.24
N TYR A 49 3.31 0.28 -2.64
CA TYR A 49 4.64 0.39 -3.22
C TYR A 49 5.13 -1.00 -3.58
N GLU A 50 5.56 -1.18 -4.81
CA GLU A 50 6.14 -2.43 -5.29
C GLU A 50 7.45 -2.13 -6.01
N GLU A 51 8.45 -2.95 -5.77
CA GLU A 51 9.75 -2.81 -6.42
C GLU A 51 10.24 -4.17 -6.89
N SER A 52 10.76 -4.23 -8.12
CA SER A 52 11.33 -5.45 -8.70
C SER A 52 12.75 -5.17 -9.18
N HIS A 53 13.67 -6.05 -8.78
CA HIS A 53 15.07 -6.02 -9.20
C HIS A 53 15.38 -7.08 -10.27
N ARG A 54 14.35 -7.67 -10.88
CA ARG A 54 14.46 -8.80 -11.82
C ARG A 54 14.46 -8.36 -13.28
N GLY A 55 14.58 -7.07 -13.53
CA GLY A 55 14.55 -6.55 -14.89
C GLY A 55 15.83 -6.90 -15.67
N ALA A 56 15.73 -6.91 -17.00
CA ALA A 56 16.88 -7.09 -17.87
C ALA A 56 17.86 -5.93 -17.67
N LEU A 57 19.17 -6.20 -17.79
CA LEU A 57 20.25 -5.22 -17.66
C LEU A 57 20.28 -4.55 -16.28
N ASP A 58 19.92 -5.30 -15.23
CA ASP A 58 19.92 -4.83 -13.84
C ASP A 58 19.06 -3.59 -13.61
N SER A 59 18.04 -3.38 -14.42
CA SER A 59 17.12 -2.25 -14.21
C SER A 59 16.10 -2.55 -13.12
N ASP A 60 15.97 -1.62 -12.17
CA ASP A 60 14.95 -1.69 -11.15
C ASP A 60 13.67 -1.08 -11.69
N VAL A 61 12.55 -1.75 -11.42
CA VAL A 61 11.22 -1.25 -11.77
C VAL A 61 10.44 -1.07 -10.48
N TYR A 62 9.81 0.07 -10.31
CA TYR A 62 8.97 0.32 -9.15
C TYR A 62 7.68 1.01 -9.54
N ASP A 63 6.64 0.75 -8.75
CA ASP A 63 5.35 1.41 -8.84
C ASP A 63 4.95 1.90 -7.46
N HIS A 64 4.46 3.12 -7.38
CA HIS A 64 3.91 3.67 -6.14
C HIS A 64 2.61 4.38 -6.47
N TYR A 65 1.50 3.77 -6.11
CA TYR A 65 0.18 4.29 -6.45
C TYR A 65 -0.76 4.16 -5.25
N GLY A 66 -1.78 5.00 -5.24
CA GLY A 66 -2.82 4.95 -4.22
C GLY A 66 -4.17 4.61 -4.83
N TYR A 67 -5.09 4.23 -3.98
CA TYR A 67 -6.47 4.02 -4.36
C TYR A 67 -7.41 4.31 -3.18
N THR A 68 -8.63 4.69 -3.51
CA THR A 68 -9.62 5.03 -2.49
C THR A 68 -10.52 3.83 -2.19
N ILE A 69 -10.87 3.69 -0.94
CA ILE A 69 -11.86 2.70 -0.47
C ILE A 69 -12.84 3.43 0.43
N ASN A 70 -13.96 2.79 0.77
CA ASN A 70 -14.93 3.44 1.65
C ASN A 70 -14.40 3.54 3.09
N GLN A 71 -15.03 4.39 3.90
CA GLN A 71 -14.58 4.67 5.27
C GLN A 71 -14.56 3.44 6.16
N LYS A 72 -15.55 2.58 6.02
CA LYS A 72 -15.65 1.36 6.81
C LYS A 72 -14.50 0.42 6.54
N GLU A 73 -14.20 0.19 5.26
CA GLU A 73 -13.12 -0.70 4.83
C GLU A 73 -11.76 -0.13 5.21
N LEU A 74 -11.59 1.18 5.07
CA LEU A 74 -10.37 1.87 5.47
C LEU A 74 -10.10 1.69 6.97
N LYS A 75 -11.15 1.82 7.78
CA LYS A 75 -11.06 1.64 9.23
C LYS A 75 -10.67 0.22 9.59
N GLU A 76 -11.25 -0.77 8.93
CA GLU A 76 -10.92 -2.18 9.13
C GLU A 76 -9.46 -2.48 8.76
N LEU A 77 -9.00 -1.93 7.64
CA LEU A 77 -7.62 -2.11 7.19
C LEU A 77 -6.64 -1.47 8.16
N LYS A 78 -6.93 -0.26 8.64
CA LYS A 78 -6.11 0.41 9.66
C LYS A 78 -5.99 -0.44 10.92
N ALA A 79 -7.09 -1.06 11.36
CA ALA A 79 -7.11 -1.91 12.54
C ALA A 79 -6.23 -3.15 12.33
N LEU A 80 -6.32 -3.77 11.17
CA LEU A 80 -5.48 -4.94 10.84
C LEU A 80 -3.99 -4.59 10.87
N ILE A 81 -3.60 -3.48 10.28
CA ILE A 81 -2.21 -3.05 10.28
C ILE A 81 -1.73 -2.77 11.72
N ARG A 82 -2.57 -2.12 12.51
CA ARG A 82 -2.25 -1.77 13.90
C ARG A 82 -2.07 -3.00 14.78
N GLN A 83 -2.78 -4.08 14.50
CA GLN A 83 -2.69 -5.33 15.27
C GLN A 83 -1.39 -6.08 15.05
N CYS A 84 -0.67 -5.79 13.98
CA CYS A 84 0.61 -6.42 13.71
C CYS A 84 1.69 -5.84 14.63
N SER A 85 2.39 -6.69 15.36
CA SER A 85 3.46 -6.27 16.27
C SER A 85 4.76 -5.94 15.54
N GLU A 86 4.93 -6.46 14.31
CA GLU A 86 6.12 -6.27 13.51
C GLU A 86 5.77 -5.89 12.06
N PRO A 87 5.15 -4.71 11.85
CA PRO A 87 4.69 -4.33 10.52
C PRO A 87 5.81 -4.15 9.50
N LYS A 88 7.03 -3.89 9.95
CA LYS A 88 8.19 -3.72 9.07
C LYS A 88 8.85 -5.05 8.72
N ASN A 89 8.42 -6.16 9.33
CA ASN A 89 8.98 -7.47 9.09
C ASN A 89 8.10 -8.24 8.10
N ARG A 90 8.53 -8.32 6.85
CA ARG A 90 7.80 -9.04 5.81
C ARG A 90 7.67 -10.54 6.05
N ARG A 91 8.44 -11.09 6.99
CA ARG A 91 8.37 -12.50 7.38
C ARG A 91 7.47 -12.75 8.57
N CYS A 92 6.85 -11.71 9.10
CA CYS A 92 5.92 -11.84 10.22
C CYS A 92 4.73 -12.71 9.81
N SER A 93 4.35 -13.66 10.64
CA SER A 93 3.25 -14.59 10.38
C SER A 93 2.06 -14.37 11.32
N CYS A 94 1.86 -13.14 11.78
CA CYS A 94 0.72 -12.80 12.62
C CYS A 94 -0.61 -12.90 11.83
N ASP A 95 -1.73 -12.84 12.55
CA ASP A 95 -3.05 -12.96 11.93
C ASP A 95 -3.30 -11.86 10.88
N SER A 96 -2.83 -10.64 11.13
CA SER A 96 -2.97 -9.54 10.18
C SER A 96 -2.25 -9.84 8.86
N HIS A 97 -1.01 -10.33 8.93
CA HIS A 97 -0.27 -10.73 7.74
C HIS A 97 -0.96 -11.88 7.01
N ARG A 98 -1.41 -12.89 7.72
CA ARG A 98 -2.13 -14.02 7.11
C ARG A 98 -3.40 -13.56 6.40
N THR A 99 -4.11 -12.62 6.97
CA THR A 99 -5.33 -12.08 6.38
C THR A 99 -5.04 -11.28 5.11
N LEU A 100 -3.90 -10.58 5.06
CA LEU A 100 -3.57 -9.66 3.97
C LEU A 100 -2.63 -10.26 2.91
N ILE A 101 -2.01 -11.43 3.16
CA ILE A 101 -1.10 -12.09 2.22
C ILE A 101 -1.86 -13.13 1.41
N HIS A 102 -2.52 -12.69 0.35
CA HIS A 102 -3.18 -13.59 -0.59
C HIS A 102 -2.55 -13.45 -1.97
N LYS A 103 -2.39 -14.57 -2.64
CA LYS A 103 -1.82 -14.61 -3.99
C LYS A 103 -2.82 -15.25 -4.94
N ASP A 104 -2.79 -14.81 -6.19
CA ASP A 104 -3.60 -15.43 -7.24
C ASP A 104 -2.93 -16.70 -7.79
N SER A 105 -3.53 -17.30 -8.83
CA SER A 105 -3.04 -18.55 -9.39
C SER A 105 -1.66 -18.46 -10.04
N ILE A 106 -1.21 -17.26 -10.38
CA ILE A 106 0.11 -17.04 -10.97
C ILE A 106 1.13 -16.53 -9.97
N GLY A 107 0.77 -16.46 -8.68
CA GLY A 107 1.68 -16.10 -7.61
C GLY A 107 1.81 -14.58 -7.37
N ARG A 108 0.93 -13.76 -7.95
CA ARG A 108 0.89 -12.32 -7.69
C ARG A 108 0.08 -12.01 -6.45
N TRP A 109 0.59 -11.12 -5.61
CA TRP A 109 -0.13 -10.66 -4.43
C TRP A 109 -1.41 -9.92 -4.83
N ILE A 110 -2.49 -10.25 -4.14
CA ILE A 110 -3.79 -9.61 -4.34
C ILE A 110 -3.92 -8.50 -3.29
N ARG A 111 -3.91 -7.26 -3.75
CA ARG A 111 -4.09 -6.12 -2.85
C ARG A 111 -5.50 -6.14 -2.23
N PRO A 112 -5.67 -5.59 -1.01
CA PRO A 112 -7.00 -5.44 -0.44
C PRO A 112 -7.88 -4.58 -1.34
N CYS A 113 -8.90 -5.19 -1.91
CA CYS A 113 -9.78 -4.53 -2.88
C CYS A 113 -11.21 -4.85 -2.48
N PHE A 114 -11.88 -3.90 -1.88
CA PHE A 114 -13.19 -4.12 -1.29
C PHE A 114 -14.32 -3.49 -2.10
N ASN A 115 -14.01 -2.59 -3.02
CA ASN A 115 -15.02 -1.82 -3.71
C ASN A 115 -14.72 -1.75 -5.21
N LYS A 116 -15.79 -1.82 -6.02
CA LYS A 116 -15.67 -1.75 -7.48
C LYS A 116 -15.39 -0.34 -8.02
N GLU A 117 -15.63 0.70 -7.22
CA GLU A 117 -15.51 2.09 -7.64
C GLU A 117 -14.25 2.77 -7.13
N GLN A 118 -13.16 2.04 -7.05
CA GLN A 118 -11.90 2.61 -6.59
C GLN A 118 -11.32 3.60 -7.60
N ARG A 119 -10.94 4.77 -7.10
CA ARG A 119 -10.14 5.70 -7.88
C ARG A 119 -8.67 5.46 -7.57
N THR A 120 -7.86 5.33 -8.60
CA THR A 120 -6.42 5.16 -8.45
C THR A 120 -5.72 6.49 -8.77
N PHE A 121 -4.57 6.69 -8.14
CA PHE A 121 -3.74 7.86 -8.40
C PHE A 121 -2.27 7.51 -8.19
N GLN A 122 -1.39 8.23 -8.88
CA GLN A 122 0.04 8.03 -8.68
C GLN A 122 0.51 8.80 -7.45
N MET A 123 1.44 8.20 -6.70
CA MET A 123 2.10 8.87 -5.58
C MET A 123 3.22 9.75 -6.16
N VAL A 124 3.03 11.06 -6.10
CA VAL A 124 3.93 12.05 -6.71
C VAL A 124 4.55 12.92 -5.63
N LEU A 125 5.86 13.03 -5.66
CA LEU A 125 6.60 13.90 -4.74
C LEU A 125 6.51 15.38 -5.12
#